data_dca023192d3dd0bfdbd167c45f134d4e
#
_entry.id   dca023192d3dd0bfdbd167c45f134d4e
#
_cell.length_a   1.000
_cell.length_b   1.000
_cell.length_c   1.000
_cell.angle_alpha   90.00
_cell.angle_beta   90.00
_cell.angle_gamma   90.00
#
_symmetry.space_group_name_H-M   'P 1'
#
loop_
_entity.id
_entity.type
_entity.pdbx_description
1 polymer ?
#
loop_
_entity_poly.entity_id
_entity_poly.type
_entity_poly.pdbx_seq_one_letter_code
_entity_poly.pdbx_strand_id
1 'polypeptide(L)'
;MRILYLTRSDSVHDQRFMQTLAQSEHEGFAWRLNAGQYPTPEGVTSLDWNGVEGGLQAWNLPFAQRELEKAIRAVKPDLIHAGPLQDLAFLAAKTGFPNLLAMSWGFDLMKDVWADKLSEHRARFALQGSKCLITDALCSAEKAVELGFAREKICIFPWGVDLQHFSPENT
;
A
#
# COMPACT_ATOMS: atom_id res chain seq x y z
N MET A 1 -5.75 15.34 -8.23
CA MET A 1 -6.43 14.03 -8.08
C MET A 1 -6.71 13.77 -6.61
N ARG A 2 -7.74 12.96 -6.30
CA ARG A 2 -8.04 12.45 -4.97
C ARG A 2 -7.38 11.09 -4.80
N ILE A 3 -6.43 10.97 -3.89
CA ILE A 3 -5.63 9.76 -3.68
C ILE A 3 -5.97 9.18 -2.32
N LEU A 4 -6.44 7.94 -2.30
CA LEU A 4 -6.66 7.15 -1.09
C LEU A 4 -5.45 6.26 -0.84
N TYR A 5 -4.65 6.63 0.15
CA TYR A 5 -3.49 5.85 0.60
C TYR A 5 -3.91 4.87 1.70
N LEU A 6 -3.65 3.59 1.48
CA LEU A 6 -3.90 2.57 2.49
C LEU A 6 -2.62 2.27 3.27
N THR A 7 -2.68 2.33 4.60
CA THR A 7 -1.52 2.20 5.47
C THR A 7 -1.80 1.34 6.70
N ARG A 8 -0.75 0.70 7.22
CA ARG A 8 -0.73 0.14 8.58
C ARG A 8 -0.32 1.18 9.62
N SER A 9 0.26 2.31 9.19
CA SER A 9 0.83 3.36 10.06
C SER A 9 1.90 2.85 11.04
N ASP A 10 2.64 1.80 10.68
CA ASP A 10 3.69 1.18 11.49
C ASP A 10 5.09 1.30 10.86
N SER A 11 5.21 1.95 9.71
CA SER A 11 6.43 2.11 8.94
C SER A 11 6.82 3.57 8.75
N VAL A 12 8.12 3.88 8.89
CA VAL A 12 8.69 5.18 8.51
C VAL A 12 8.52 5.46 7.02
N HIS A 13 8.44 4.43 6.20
CA HIS A 13 8.19 4.57 4.76
C HIS A 13 6.77 5.04 4.48
N ASP A 14 5.76 4.51 5.18
CA ASP A 14 4.38 5.02 5.11
C ASP A 14 4.32 6.51 5.43
N GLN A 15 5.04 6.94 6.48
CA GLN A 15 5.11 8.35 6.84
C GLN A 15 5.69 9.21 5.71
N ARG A 16 6.76 8.77 5.08
CA ARG A 16 7.40 9.50 3.98
C ARG A 16 6.48 9.61 2.77
N PHE A 17 5.81 8.53 2.40
CA PHE A 17 4.82 8.56 1.31
C PHE A 17 3.65 9.50 1.62
N MET A 18 3.10 9.46 2.83
CA MET A 18 2.02 10.35 3.24
C MET A 18 2.48 11.81 3.33
N GLN A 19 3.72 12.08 3.81
CA GLN A 19 4.29 13.44 3.82
C GLN A 19 4.48 13.98 2.41
N THR A 20 4.97 13.15 1.47
CA THR A 20 5.10 13.53 0.06
C THR A 20 3.73 13.81 -0.55
N LEU A 21 2.71 13.00 -0.22
CA LEU A 21 1.34 13.24 -0.66
C LEU A 21 0.79 14.56 -0.09
N ALA A 22 1.04 14.86 1.19
CA ALA A 22 0.64 16.12 1.83
C ALA A 22 1.25 17.37 1.18
N GLN A 23 2.46 17.25 0.63
CA GLN A 23 3.19 18.33 -0.04
C GLN A 23 2.87 18.43 -1.54
N SER A 24 2.11 17.49 -2.10
CA SER A 24 1.75 17.48 -3.50
C SER A 24 0.52 18.36 -3.79
N GLU A 25 0.24 18.61 -5.07
CA GLU A 25 -1.00 19.25 -5.54
C GLU A 25 -2.25 18.37 -5.43
N HIS A 26 -2.10 17.14 -4.89
CA HIS A 26 -3.16 16.16 -4.80
C HIS A 26 -3.88 16.21 -3.46
N GLU A 27 -5.15 15.89 -3.45
CA GLU A 27 -5.95 15.76 -2.24
C GLU A 27 -5.73 14.35 -1.65
N GLY A 28 -5.03 14.28 -0.52
CA GLY A 28 -4.62 13.05 0.13
C GLY A 28 -5.60 12.59 1.22
N PHE A 29 -5.93 11.31 1.19
CA PHE A 29 -6.73 10.61 2.22
C PHE A 29 -5.98 9.39 2.71
N ALA A 30 -5.98 9.15 4.01
CA ALA A 30 -5.38 7.97 4.62
C ALA A 30 -6.44 7.06 5.24
N TRP A 31 -6.45 5.80 4.82
CA TRP A 31 -7.23 4.74 5.43
C TRP A 31 -6.29 3.75 6.12
N ARG A 32 -6.49 3.52 7.42
CA ARG A 32 -5.60 2.69 8.23
C ARG A 32 -6.18 1.31 8.45
N LEU A 33 -5.38 0.27 8.24
CA LEU A 33 -5.81 -1.10 8.53
C LEU A 33 -5.96 -1.35 10.03
N ASN A 34 -5.07 -0.78 10.83
CA ASN A 34 -5.03 -0.92 12.30
C ASN A 34 -4.56 0.38 12.96
N ALA A 35 -4.63 0.45 14.28
CA ALA A 35 -4.02 1.52 15.03
C ALA A 35 -2.49 1.42 14.93
N GLY A 36 -1.88 2.34 14.18
CA GLY A 36 -0.44 2.37 13.94
C GLY A 36 0.31 3.29 14.90
N GLN A 37 1.65 3.25 14.82
CA GLN A 37 2.54 4.06 15.66
C GLN A 37 2.57 5.54 15.24
N TYR A 38 2.36 5.81 13.97
CA TYR A 38 2.55 7.13 13.39
C TYR A 38 1.23 7.86 13.15
N PRO A 39 1.15 9.15 13.49
CA PRO A 39 -0.01 9.97 13.15
C PRO A 39 -0.10 10.20 11.64
N THR A 40 -1.27 10.55 11.14
CA THR A 40 -1.42 11.04 9.77
C THR A 40 -0.81 12.45 9.69
N PRO A 41 0.09 12.73 8.71
CA PRO A 41 0.66 14.06 8.52
C PRO A 41 -0.40 15.13 8.25
N GLU A 42 -0.12 16.35 8.66
CA GLU A 42 -0.92 17.52 8.27
C GLU A 42 -0.97 17.64 6.74
N GLY A 43 -2.14 17.94 6.19
CA GLY A 43 -2.38 17.97 4.73
C GLY A 43 -2.91 16.66 4.15
N VAL A 44 -2.96 15.57 4.93
CA VAL A 44 -3.64 14.33 4.55
C VAL A 44 -4.84 14.10 5.47
N THR A 45 -6.01 13.89 4.91
CA THR A 45 -7.23 13.63 5.69
C THR A 45 -7.25 12.19 6.17
N SER A 46 -7.19 11.98 7.49
CA SER A 46 -7.39 10.67 8.10
C SER A 46 -8.86 10.30 8.06
N LEU A 47 -9.17 9.10 7.58
CA LEU A 47 -10.54 8.60 7.58
C LEU A 47 -10.89 7.98 8.93
N ASP A 48 -12.11 8.28 9.39
CA ASP A 48 -12.60 7.86 10.71
C ASP A 48 -13.05 6.38 10.65
N TRP A 49 -12.19 5.50 11.12
CA TRP A 49 -12.51 4.13 11.45
C TRP A 49 -11.44 3.54 12.38
N ASN A 50 -11.82 2.56 13.20
CA ASN A 50 -10.96 2.08 14.30
C ASN A 50 -9.94 1.00 13.90
N GLY A 51 -9.93 0.56 12.63
CA GLY A 51 -9.05 -0.51 12.17
C GLY A 51 -9.47 -1.91 12.63
N VAL A 52 -8.59 -2.87 12.39
CA VAL A 52 -8.70 -4.24 12.86
C VAL A 52 -7.51 -4.59 13.77
N GLU A 53 -7.76 -5.31 14.84
CA GLU A 53 -6.69 -5.81 15.70
C GLU A 53 -5.97 -6.99 15.03
N GLY A 54 -4.63 -7.05 15.17
CA GLY A 54 -3.82 -8.17 14.69
C GLY A 54 -3.67 -8.25 13.16
N GLY A 55 -4.01 -7.18 12.41
CA GLY A 55 -3.92 -7.14 10.96
C GLY A 55 -5.04 -7.89 10.24
N LEU A 56 -4.88 -8.08 8.92
CA LEU A 56 -5.91 -8.67 8.06
C LEU A 56 -5.92 -10.20 8.18
N GLN A 57 -6.97 -10.74 8.79
CA GLN A 57 -7.23 -12.16 8.97
C GLN A 57 -8.46 -12.61 8.17
N ALA A 58 -8.61 -13.92 7.95
CA ALA A 58 -9.75 -14.47 7.21
C ALA A 58 -11.11 -14.09 7.85
N TRP A 59 -11.18 -14.06 9.18
CA TRP A 59 -12.41 -13.76 9.92
C TRP A 59 -12.80 -12.28 9.89
N ASN A 60 -11.84 -11.34 9.80
CA ASN A 60 -12.12 -9.90 9.76
C ASN A 60 -12.10 -9.30 8.33
N LEU A 61 -11.68 -10.07 7.33
CA LEU A 61 -11.60 -9.63 5.94
C LEU A 61 -12.92 -9.06 5.39
N PRO A 62 -14.10 -9.70 5.57
CA PRO A 62 -15.34 -9.13 5.05
C PRO A 62 -15.71 -7.79 5.70
N PHE A 63 -15.39 -7.63 6.98
CA PHE A 63 -15.62 -6.39 7.70
C PHE A 63 -14.69 -5.28 7.19
N ALA A 64 -13.38 -5.54 7.13
CA ALA A 64 -12.40 -4.58 6.61
C ALA A 64 -12.70 -4.17 5.15
N GLN A 65 -13.12 -5.12 4.30
CA GLN A 65 -13.54 -4.83 2.94
C GLN A 65 -14.73 -3.87 2.90
N ARG A 66 -15.77 -4.13 3.71
CA ARG A 66 -16.96 -3.28 3.78
C ARG A 66 -16.62 -1.85 4.24
N GLU A 67 -15.73 -1.71 5.22
CA GLU A 67 -15.30 -0.40 5.70
C GLU A 67 -14.47 0.34 4.64
N LEU A 68 -13.59 -0.36 3.92
CA LEU A 68 -12.87 0.23 2.80
C LEU A 68 -13.82 0.66 1.67
N GLU A 69 -14.83 -0.14 1.33
CA GLU A 69 -15.85 0.22 0.34
C GLU A 69 -16.65 1.46 0.77
N LYS A 70 -16.95 1.64 2.07
CA LYS A 70 -17.56 2.86 2.58
C LYS A 70 -16.65 4.07 2.38
N ALA A 71 -15.36 3.91 2.71
CA ALA A 71 -14.35 4.94 2.49
C ALA A 71 -14.25 5.34 1.02
N ILE A 72 -14.20 4.36 0.11
CA ILE A 72 -14.18 4.61 -1.35
C ILE A 72 -15.42 5.39 -1.80
N ARG A 73 -16.60 5.03 -1.32
CA ARG A 73 -17.84 5.77 -1.66
C ARG A 73 -17.86 7.19 -1.12
N ALA A 74 -17.33 7.42 0.07
CA ALA A 74 -17.27 8.74 0.70
C ALA A 74 -16.22 9.65 0.03
N VAL A 75 -15.02 9.11 -0.17
CA VAL A 75 -13.87 9.84 -0.76
C VAL A 75 -14.02 10.00 -2.26
N LYS A 76 -14.56 9.01 -2.96
CA LYS A 76 -14.57 8.94 -4.44
C LYS A 76 -13.18 9.17 -5.02
N PRO A 77 -12.18 8.35 -4.66
CA PRO A 77 -10.82 8.57 -5.08
C PRO A 77 -10.64 8.35 -6.59
N ASP A 78 -9.70 9.06 -7.19
CA ASP A 78 -9.24 8.80 -8.56
C ASP A 78 -8.26 7.64 -8.59
N LEU A 79 -7.51 7.44 -7.49
CA LEU A 79 -6.48 6.43 -7.32
C LEU A 79 -6.51 5.85 -5.89
N ILE A 80 -6.37 4.54 -5.76
CA ILE A 80 -6.00 3.88 -4.51
C ILE A 80 -4.54 3.47 -4.59
N HIS A 81 -3.73 3.86 -3.60
CA HIS A 81 -2.34 3.44 -3.44
C HIS A 81 -2.25 2.51 -2.23
N ALA A 82 -1.86 1.27 -2.44
CA ALA A 82 -1.92 0.23 -1.41
C ALA A 82 -0.74 -0.75 -1.47
N GLY A 83 -0.15 -1.03 -0.32
CA GLY A 83 0.87 -2.06 -0.07
C GLY A 83 0.96 -2.40 1.41
N PRO A 84 1.50 -3.55 1.76
CA PRO A 84 2.03 -4.64 0.95
C PRO A 84 0.95 -5.48 0.23
N LEU A 85 1.40 -6.40 -0.63
CA LEU A 85 0.53 -7.12 -1.56
C LEU A 85 -0.47 -8.06 -0.87
N GLN A 86 -0.05 -8.81 0.18
CA GLN A 86 -0.88 -9.85 0.78
C GLN A 86 -1.97 -9.33 1.71
N ASP A 87 -1.97 -8.05 2.07
CA ASP A 87 -3.02 -7.47 2.91
C ASP A 87 -3.67 -6.22 2.30
N LEU A 88 -3.04 -5.04 2.30
CA LEU A 88 -3.69 -3.80 1.87
C LEU A 88 -3.99 -3.77 0.37
N ALA A 89 -3.03 -4.18 -0.48
CA ALA A 89 -3.28 -4.25 -1.92
C ALA A 89 -4.29 -5.36 -2.26
N PHE A 90 -4.23 -6.52 -1.56
CA PHE A 90 -5.23 -7.57 -1.69
C PHE A 90 -6.62 -7.09 -1.28
N LEU A 91 -6.73 -6.39 -0.14
CA LEU A 91 -7.99 -5.83 0.33
C LEU A 91 -8.56 -4.81 -0.67
N ALA A 92 -7.70 -3.92 -1.20
CA ALA A 92 -8.09 -2.95 -2.23
C ALA A 92 -8.58 -3.64 -3.51
N ALA A 93 -7.85 -4.65 -3.99
CA ALA A 93 -8.23 -5.42 -5.18
C ALA A 93 -9.59 -6.13 -5.00
N LYS A 94 -9.89 -6.61 -3.78
CA LYS A 94 -11.19 -7.23 -3.47
C LYS A 94 -12.38 -6.28 -3.58
N THR A 95 -12.18 -4.98 -3.49
CA THR A 95 -13.25 -3.99 -3.71
C THR A 95 -13.61 -3.82 -5.18
N GLY A 96 -12.80 -4.35 -6.11
CA GLY A 96 -12.98 -4.15 -7.55
C GLY A 96 -12.69 -2.72 -8.03
N PHE A 97 -12.03 -1.89 -7.21
CA PHE A 97 -11.72 -0.52 -7.60
C PHE A 97 -10.75 -0.49 -8.80
N PRO A 98 -11.07 0.23 -9.90
CA PRO A 98 -10.38 0.05 -11.17
C PRO A 98 -8.99 0.69 -11.23
N ASN A 99 -8.70 1.70 -10.42
CA ASN A 99 -7.45 2.45 -10.46
C ASN A 99 -6.59 2.14 -9.23
N LEU A 100 -6.22 0.87 -9.06
CA LEU A 100 -5.34 0.42 -7.98
C LEU A 100 -3.87 0.51 -8.42
N LEU A 101 -3.08 1.27 -7.67
CA LEU A 101 -1.63 1.26 -7.67
C LEU A 101 -1.17 0.38 -6.50
N ALA A 102 -0.67 -0.81 -6.82
CA ALA A 102 -0.08 -1.69 -5.81
C ALA A 102 1.36 -1.26 -5.51
N MET A 103 1.78 -1.44 -4.26
CA MET A 103 3.15 -1.20 -3.82
C MET A 103 3.71 -2.42 -3.13
N SER A 104 4.89 -2.88 -3.58
CA SER A 104 5.65 -3.91 -2.87
C SER A 104 6.60 -3.27 -1.88
N TRP A 105 6.63 -3.82 -0.67
CA TRP A 105 7.60 -3.48 0.38
C TRP A 105 8.86 -4.34 0.33
N GLY A 106 9.08 -5.11 -0.73
CA GLY A 106 10.19 -6.02 -0.93
C GLY A 106 9.98 -7.36 -0.23
N PHE A 107 9.81 -7.39 1.09
CA PHE A 107 9.61 -8.63 1.84
C PHE A 107 8.38 -9.43 1.38
N ASP A 108 7.34 -8.77 0.96
CA ASP A 108 6.09 -9.35 0.48
C ASP A 108 6.29 -10.18 -0.82
N LEU A 109 7.16 -9.75 -1.73
CA LEU A 109 7.53 -10.48 -2.94
C LEU A 109 8.74 -11.40 -2.75
N MET A 110 9.71 -11.02 -1.91
CA MET A 110 10.95 -11.77 -1.76
C MET A 110 10.84 -12.93 -0.77
N LYS A 111 9.92 -12.85 0.21
CA LYS A 111 9.79 -13.83 1.29
C LYS A 111 8.37 -14.32 1.46
N ASP A 112 7.43 -13.43 1.77
CA ASP A 112 6.11 -13.82 2.28
C ASP A 112 5.26 -14.54 1.23
N VAL A 113 5.36 -14.16 -0.03
CA VAL A 113 4.65 -14.82 -1.14
C VAL A 113 4.97 -16.31 -1.26
N TRP A 114 6.16 -16.72 -0.81
CA TRP A 114 6.65 -18.11 -0.88
C TRP A 114 6.42 -18.89 0.41
N ALA A 115 5.88 -18.27 1.45
CA ALA A 115 5.68 -18.90 2.75
C ALA A 115 4.56 -19.96 2.70
N ASP A 116 3.48 -19.68 1.99
CA ASP A 116 2.33 -20.57 1.86
C ASP A 116 1.46 -20.21 0.64
N LYS A 117 0.57 -21.15 0.25
CA LYS A 117 -0.31 -20.96 -0.92
C LYS A 117 -1.33 -19.83 -0.76
N LEU A 118 -1.71 -19.47 0.45
CA LEU A 118 -2.65 -18.38 0.69
C LEU A 118 -1.96 -17.03 0.43
N SER A 119 -0.74 -16.87 0.90
CA SER A 119 0.11 -15.69 0.66
C SER A 119 0.38 -15.49 -0.83
N GLU A 120 0.73 -16.58 -1.55
CA GLU A 120 0.86 -16.56 -3.01
C GLU A 120 -0.44 -16.15 -3.70
N HIS A 121 -1.56 -16.77 -3.33
CA HIS A 121 -2.87 -16.45 -3.90
C HIS A 121 -3.23 -14.98 -3.70
N ARG A 122 -3.05 -14.44 -2.50
CA ARG A 122 -3.34 -13.04 -2.19
C ARG A 122 -2.48 -12.08 -3.01
N ALA A 123 -1.18 -12.37 -3.14
CA ALA A 123 -0.27 -11.55 -3.96
C ALA A 123 -0.68 -11.56 -5.44
N ARG A 124 -0.94 -12.75 -6.01
CA ARG A 124 -1.43 -12.87 -7.40
C ARG A 124 -2.74 -12.11 -7.61
N PHE A 125 -3.69 -12.25 -6.68
CA PHE A 125 -4.97 -11.55 -6.76
C PHE A 125 -4.80 -10.03 -6.71
N ALA A 126 -3.96 -9.52 -5.81
CA ALA A 126 -3.62 -8.10 -5.71
C ALA A 126 -3.02 -7.57 -7.01
N LEU A 127 -2.03 -8.28 -7.56
CA LEU A 127 -1.39 -7.93 -8.82
C LEU A 127 -2.39 -7.92 -9.98
N GLN A 128 -3.22 -8.95 -10.13
CA GLN A 128 -4.25 -9.03 -11.19
C GLN A 128 -5.26 -7.88 -11.11
N GLY A 129 -5.62 -7.45 -9.90
CA GLY A 129 -6.52 -6.32 -9.66
C GLY A 129 -5.88 -4.94 -9.81
N SER A 130 -4.56 -4.87 -10.05
CA SER A 130 -3.82 -3.61 -10.09
C SER A 130 -3.55 -3.14 -11.52
N LYS A 131 -3.61 -1.82 -11.72
CA LYS A 131 -3.17 -1.19 -12.98
C LYS A 131 -1.67 -1.09 -13.09
N CYS A 132 -0.99 -0.85 -11.96
CA CYS A 132 0.45 -0.67 -11.89
C CYS A 132 0.97 -1.21 -10.57
N LEU A 133 2.22 -1.67 -10.58
CA LEU A 133 2.99 -2.01 -9.39
C LEU A 133 4.16 -1.05 -9.27
N ILE A 134 4.37 -0.50 -8.06
CA ILE A 134 5.63 0.17 -7.72
C ILE A 134 6.45 -0.70 -6.78
N THR A 135 7.77 -0.69 -6.98
CA THR A 135 8.74 -1.40 -6.15
C THR A 135 10.09 -0.67 -6.16
N ASP A 136 10.91 -0.92 -5.15
CA ASP A 136 12.21 -0.27 -4.98
C ASP A 136 13.37 -0.99 -5.67
N ALA A 137 13.18 -2.26 -6.07
CA ALA A 137 14.26 -3.12 -6.54
C ALA A 137 13.87 -3.95 -7.77
N LEU A 138 14.88 -4.18 -8.62
CA LEU A 138 14.74 -5.02 -9.81
C LEU A 138 14.35 -6.46 -9.44
N CYS A 139 14.95 -7.03 -8.39
CA CYS A 139 14.63 -8.39 -7.95
C CYS A 139 13.16 -8.55 -7.54
N SER A 140 12.56 -7.55 -6.87
CA SER A 140 11.14 -7.56 -6.54
C SER A 140 10.27 -7.47 -7.80
N ALA A 141 10.68 -6.66 -8.78
CA ALA A 141 9.99 -6.58 -10.07
C ALA A 141 10.01 -7.92 -10.82
N GLU A 142 11.16 -8.62 -10.83
CA GLU A 142 11.28 -9.94 -11.43
C GLU A 142 10.37 -10.97 -10.76
N LYS A 143 10.26 -10.93 -9.43
CA LYS A 143 9.34 -11.78 -8.69
C LYS A 143 7.86 -11.50 -9.02
N ALA A 144 7.49 -10.25 -9.23
CA ALA A 144 6.14 -9.92 -9.70
C ALA A 144 5.86 -10.49 -11.09
N VAL A 145 6.86 -10.48 -12.00
CA VAL A 145 6.74 -11.11 -13.33
C VAL A 145 6.61 -12.63 -13.22
N GLU A 146 7.37 -13.30 -12.35
CA GLU A 146 7.22 -14.73 -12.05
C GLU A 146 5.81 -15.08 -11.55
N LEU A 147 5.16 -14.14 -10.85
CA LEU A 147 3.77 -14.26 -10.42
C LEU A 147 2.75 -13.94 -11.53
N GLY A 148 3.20 -13.62 -12.74
CA GLY A 148 2.35 -13.36 -13.91
C GLY A 148 1.96 -11.89 -14.09
N PHE A 149 2.59 -10.94 -13.41
CA PHE A 149 2.32 -9.53 -13.63
C PHE A 149 3.10 -9.00 -14.84
N ALA A 150 2.45 -8.16 -15.66
CA ALA A 150 3.04 -7.64 -16.88
C ALA A 150 4.17 -6.64 -16.58
N ARG A 151 5.35 -6.87 -17.18
CA ARG A 151 6.57 -6.07 -16.92
C ARG A 151 6.39 -4.58 -17.20
N GLU A 152 5.66 -4.25 -18.25
CA GLU A 152 5.37 -2.88 -18.68
C GLU A 152 4.47 -2.12 -17.69
N LYS A 153 3.86 -2.81 -16.73
CA LYS A 153 3.06 -2.22 -15.65
C LYS A 153 3.84 -2.04 -14.34
N ILE A 154 5.14 -2.32 -14.35
CA ILE A 154 5.99 -2.19 -13.15
C ILE A 154 6.84 -0.93 -13.26
N CYS A 155 6.71 -0.06 -12.26
CA CYS A 155 7.58 1.09 -12.06
C CYS A 155 8.57 0.78 -10.94
N ILE A 156 9.87 0.89 -11.24
CA ILE A 156 10.95 0.61 -10.30
C ILE A 156 11.61 1.93 -9.94
N PHE A 157 11.61 2.29 -8.67
CA PHE A 157 12.40 3.42 -8.18
C PHE A 157 12.80 3.19 -6.72
N PRO A 158 14.05 3.50 -6.33
CA PRO A 158 14.49 3.39 -4.95
C PRO A 158 13.70 4.35 -4.05
N TRP A 159 13.35 3.89 -2.83
CA TRP A 159 12.66 4.75 -1.86
C TRP A 159 13.49 5.95 -1.40
N GLY A 160 14.79 5.94 -1.67
CA GLY A 160 15.71 6.99 -1.26
C GLY A 160 15.96 7.04 0.25
N VAL A 161 16.79 8.00 0.67
CA VAL A 161 17.09 8.31 2.06
C VAL A 161 17.06 9.83 2.27
N ASP A 162 16.87 10.25 3.50
CA ASP A 162 17.03 11.67 3.88
C ASP A 162 18.51 12.00 3.99
N LEU A 163 19.04 12.69 2.99
CA LEU A 163 20.46 13.07 2.93
C LEU A 163 20.86 14.16 3.95
N GLN A 164 19.89 14.89 4.53
CA GLN A 164 20.18 15.82 5.61
C GLN A 164 20.37 15.07 6.92
N HIS A 165 19.58 14.02 7.15
CA HIS A 165 19.68 13.18 8.33
C HIS A 165 20.88 12.22 8.26
N PHE A 166 21.12 11.60 7.10
CA PHE A 166 22.22 10.66 6.86
C PHE A 166 23.38 11.35 6.11
N SER A 167 23.99 12.36 6.72
CA SER A 167 25.17 13.02 6.20
C SER A 167 26.41 12.62 7.02
N PRO A 168 27.62 12.59 6.41
CA PRO A 168 28.88 12.32 7.13
C PRO A 168 29.16 13.29 8.27
N GLU A 169 28.56 14.48 8.25
CA GLU A 169 28.72 15.53 9.27
C GLU A 169 27.88 15.27 10.54
N ASN A 170 26.96 14.33 10.49
CA ASN A 170 26.06 13.97 11.59
C ASN A 170 26.50 12.68 12.32
N THR A 171 27.76 12.25 12.20
CA THR A 171 28.34 11.09 12.90
C THR A 171 29.20 11.51 14.09
#